data_a163f96685ff9cd954d0fa37c247869a
#
_entry.id   a163f96685ff9cd954d0fa37c247869a
#
_cell.length_a   1.000
_cell.length_b   1.000
_cell.length_c   1.000
_cell.angle_alpha   90.00
_cell.angle_beta   90.00
_cell.angle_gamma   90.00
#
_symmetry.space_group_name_H-M   'P 1'
#
loop_
_entity.id
_entity.type
_entity.pdbx_description
1 polymer ?
#
loop_
_entity_poly.entity_id
_entity_poly.type
_entity_poly.pdbx_seq_one_letter_code
_entity_poly.pdbx_strand_id
1 'polypeptide(L)'
;MILQDARIDVPYTVVSINLPEDSVRHLSNLGLKVGSRLELISKTKSSAIVMLKYSRLAFDDSILSKIDVSESQETVETLPLSELEVGQFAYIDNIFAVNEAKRRLMDMGLTRHTKIYLRKVAPLGDPIEISLRGYELTLRKSEAQMISVVKIDNQEEK
;
A
#
# COMPACT_ATOMS: atom_id res chain seq x y z
N MET A 1 -6.79 19.91 7.82
CA MET A 1 -6.22 19.96 6.45
C MET A 1 -7.11 19.15 5.52
N ILE A 2 -7.44 19.68 4.37
CA ILE A 2 -8.20 18.91 3.38
C ILE A 2 -7.27 17.96 2.63
N LEU A 3 -7.85 16.86 2.16
CA LEU A 3 -7.09 15.83 1.47
C LEU A 3 -6.39 16.36 0.21
N GLN A 4 -7.00 17.35 -0.45
CA GLN A 4 -6.40 17.98 -1.62
C GLN A 4 -5.02 18.58 -1.35
N ASP A 5 -4.78 19.04 -0.11
CA ASP A 5 -3.50 19.62 0.29
C ASP A 5 -2.51 18.61 0.87
N ALA A 6 -2.90 17.34 0.94
CA ALA A 6 -2.07 16.30 1.50
C ALA A 6 -0.85 16.01 0.63
N ARG A 7 0.23 15.58 1.26
CA ARG A 7 1.47 15.23 0.57
C ARG A 7 1.49 13.74 0.19
N ILE A 8 2.19 13.44 -0.89
CA ILE A 8 2.34 12.07 -1.36
C ILE A 8 3.19 11.29 -0.37
N ASP A 9 2.82 10.04 -0.15
CA ASP A 9 3.54 9.07 0.70
C ASP A 9 3.61 9.43 2.18
N VAL A 10 2.71 10.31 2.64
CA VAL A 10 2.57 10.60 4.07
C VAL A 10 1.26 9.97 4.54
N PRO A 11 1.26 9.21 5.65
CA PRO A 11 0.03 8.60 6.14
C PRO A 11 -0.87 9.64 6.82
N TYR A 12 -2.16 9.58 6.51
CA TYR A 12 -3.17 10.47 7.08
C TYR A 12 -4.34 9.66 7.60
N THR A 13 -5.07 10.24 8.55
CA THR A 13 -6.30 9.67 9.08
C THR A 13 -7.45 10.60 8.71
N VAL A 14 -8.55 10.05 8.22
CA VAL A 14 -9.74 10.83 7.86
C VAL A 14 -10.40 11.36 9.12
N VAL A 15 -10.54 12.68 9.20
CA VAL A 15 -11.16 13.36 10.35
C VAL A 15 -12.64 13.59 10.10
N SER A 16 -13.00 14.08 8.90
CA SER A 16 -14.39 14.33 8.55
C SER A 16 -14.58 14.27 7.04
N ILE A 17 -15.81 14.03 6.62
CA ILE A 17 -16.18 13.99 5.21
C ILE A 17 -17.39 14.90 5.02
N ASN A 18 -17.20 16.00 4.30
CA ASN A 18 -18.22 17.03 4.11
C ASN A 18 -18.96 16.84 2.78
N LEU A 19 -19.56 15.68 2.60
CA LEU A 19 -20.30 15.30 1.40
C LEU A 19 -21.73 14.91 1.77
N PRO A 20 -22.66 14.89 0.79
CA PRO A 20 -24.01 14.37 1.05
C PRO A 20 -23.97 12.95 1.58
N GLU A 21 -25.00 12.59 2.33
CA GLU A 21 -25.08 11.29 2.99
C GLU A 21 -24.88 10.10 2.03
N ASP A 22 -25.45 10.19 0.84
CA ASP A 22 -25.32 9.12 -0.16
C ASP A 22 -23.87 8.95 -0.60
N SER A 23 -23.15 10.06 -0.76
CA SER A 23 -21.74 10.03 -1.14
C SER A 23 -20.88 9.46 -0.01
N VAL A 24 -21.16 9.85 1.23
CA VAL A 24 -20.46 9.32 2.40
C VAL A 24 -20.65 7.80 2.49
N ARG A 25 -21.88 7.34 2.27
CA ARG A 25 -22.17 5.91 2.30
C ARG A 25 -21.43 5.16 1.19
N HIS A 26 -21.40 5.74 0.00
CA HIS A 26 -20.70 5.13 -1.14
C HIS A 26 -19.21 5.00 -0.84
N LEU A 27 -18.58 6.06 -0.31
CA LEU A 27 -17.19 6.03 0.07
C LEU A 27 -16.92 5.01 1.17
N SER A 28 -17.82 4.91 2.14
CA SER A 28 -17.70 3.93 3.21
C SER A 28 -17.70 2.51 2.66
N ASN A 29 -18.55 2.24 1.65
CA ASN A 29 -18.59 0.94 0.99
C ASN A 29 -17.28 0.62 0.27
N LEU A 30 -16.54 1.65 -0.15
CA LEU A 30 -15.25 1.49 -0.79
C LEU A 30 -14.09 1.40 0.22
N GLY A 31 -14.39 1.56 1.50
CA GLY A 31 -13.40 1.48 2.56
C GLY A 31 -12.93 2.82 3.10
N LEU A 32 -13.49 3.94 2.60
CA LEU A 32 -13.09 5.28 3.05
C LEU A 32 -14.17 5.87 3.95
N LYS A 33 -13.88 6.00 5.23
CA LYS A 33 -14.78 6.56 6.23
C LYS A 33 -13.98 7.31 7.28
N VAL A 34 -14.67 8.05 8.15
CA VAL A 34 -14.00 8.73 9.27
C VAL A 34 -13.23 7.72 10.09
N GLY A 35 -11.97 8.02 10.37
CA GLY A 35 -11.07 7.13 11.07
C GLY A 35 -10.21 6.24 10.17
N SER A 36 -10.51 6.21 8.87
CA SER A 36 -9.72 5.42 7.93
C SER A 36 -8.33 6.03 7.73
N ARG A 37 -7.35 5.17 7.57
CA ARG A 37 -5.99 5.57 7.24
C ARG A 37 -5.80 5.51 5.73
N LEU A 38 -5.11 6.51 5.19
CA LEU A 38 -4.84 6.56 3.76
C LEU A 38 -3.52 7.25 3.46
N GLU A 39 -3.03 7.06 2.24
CA GLU A 39 -1.87 7.78 1.71
C GLU A 39 -2.16 8.16 0.27
N LEU A 40 -1.66 9.30 -0.17
CA LEU A 40 -1.71 9.65 -1.58
C LEU A 40 -0.55 8.96 -2.30
N ILE A 41 -0.86 8.26 -3.38
CA ILE A 41 0.15 7.60 -4.20
C ILE A 41 0.62 8.54 -5.30
N SER A 42 -0.31 9.26 -5.91
CA SER A 42 -0.01 10.22 -6.96
C SER A 42 -1.01 11.36 -6.90
N LYS A 43 -0.64 12.49 -7.48
CA LYS A 43 -1.44 13.70 -7.40
C LYS A 43 -1.23 14.52 -8.67
N THR A 44 -2.33 14.98 -9.25
CA THR A 44 -2.33 15.93 -10.36
C THR A 44 -3.03 17.19 -9.90
N LYS A 45 -3.21 18.16 -10.81
CA LYS A 45 -3.93 19.40 -10.47
C LYS A 45 -5.39 19.16 -10.14
N SER A 46 -5.99 18.12 -10.70
CA SER A 46 -7.43 17.90 -10.60
C SER A 46 -7.83 16.56 -10.01
N SER A 47 -6.87 15.70 -9.68
CA SER A 47 -7.18 14.37 -9.16
C SER A 47 -6.03 13.83 -8.33
N ALA A 48 -6.30 12.73 -7.63
CA ALA A 48 -5.28 12.01 -6.87
C ALA A 48 -5.67 10.55 -6.78
N ILE A 49 -4.66 9.69 -6.65
CA ILE A 49 -4.87 8.28 -6.36
C ILE A 49 -4.55 8.08 -4.89
N VAL A 50 -5.50 7.53 -4.17
CA VAL A 50 -5.43 7.30 -2.72
C VAL A 50 -5.29 5.81 -2.46
N MET A 51 -4.32 5.45 -1.65
CA MET A 51 -4.15 4.07 -1.19
C MET A 51 -4.85 3.92 0.15
N LEU A 52 -5.85 3.06 0.17
CA LEU A 52 -6.49 2.60 1.40
C LEU A 52 -5.82 1.30 1.81
N LYS A 53 -6.28 0.70 2.89
CA LYS A 53 -5.63 -0.50 3.43
C LYS A 53 -5.50 -1.63 2.39
N TYR A 54 -6.55 -1.82 1.57
CA TYR A 54 -6.58 -2.93 0.61
C TYR A 54 -6.88 -2.52 -0.82
N SER A 55 -7.06 -1.24 -1.09
CA SER A 55 -7.49 -0.80 -2.41
C SER A 55 -6.93 0.55 -2.76
N ARG A 56 -6.92 0.85 -4.04
CA ARG A 56 -6.54 2.14 -4.57
C ARG A 56 -7.78 2.78 -5.18
N LEU A 57 -8.01 4.04 -4.87
CA LEU A 57 -9.14 4.77 -5.39
C LEU A 57 -8.67 6.08 -6.00
N ALA A 58 -9.25 6.44 -7.13
CA ALA A 58 -8.97 7.72 -7.77
C ALA A 58 -10.12 8.69 -7.46
N PHE A 59 -9.78 9.89 -7.02
CA PHE A 59 -10.75 10.93 -6.71
C PHE A 59 -10.38 12.22 -7.43
N ASP A 60 -11.40 12.99 -7.81
CA ASP A 60 -11.18 14.32 -8.37
C ASP A 60 -11.25 15.39 -7.26
N ASP A 61 -11.01 16.65 -7.65
CA ASP A 61 -10.99 17.76 -6.71
C ASP A 61 -12.27 17.91 -5.93
N SER A 62 -13.42 17.59 -6.54
CA SER A 62 -14.71 17.77 -5.89
C SER A 62 -14.84 16.89 -4.65
N ILE A 63 -14.18 15.73 -4.66
CA ILE A 63 -14.15 14.84 -3.52
C ILE A 63 -13.00 15.20 -2.57
N LEU A 64 -11.81 15.42 -3.13
CA LEU A 64 -10.61 15.70 -2.33
C LEU A 64 -10.75 16.94 -1.45
N SER A 65 -11.45 17.96 -1.94
CA SER A 65 -11.64 19.20 -1.20
C SER A 65 -12.66 19.07 -0.06
N LYS A 66 -13.42 17.97 -0.03
CA LYS A 66 -14.48 17.76 0.96
C LYS A 66 -14.08 16.78 2.07
N ILE A 67 -12.88 16.25 2.03
CA ILE A 67 -12.39 15.31 3.03
C ILE A 67 -11.32 15.97 3.86
N ASP A 68 -11.54 16.05 5.17
CA ASP A 68 -10.55 16.57 6.11
C ASP A 68 -9.72 15.41 6.67
N VAL A 69 -8.42 15.61 6.71
CA VAL A 69 -7.50 14.60 7.22
C VAL A 69 -6.50 15.23 8.18
N SER A 70 -5.91 14.40 9.02
CA SER A 70 -4.80 14.80 9.86
C SER A 70 -3.67 13.81 9.67
N GLU A 71 -2.44 14.28 9.85
CA GLU A 71 -1.27 13.40 9.73
C GLU A 71 -1.38 12.29 10.77
N SER A 72 -1.26 11.04 10.30
CA SER A 72 -1.38 9.88 11.18
C SER A 72 -0.12 9.71 12.01
N GLN A 73 -0.29 9.50 13.31
CA GLN A 73 0.81 9.21 14.22
C GLN A 73 1.02 7.72 14.39
N GLU A 74 0.14 6.92 13.83
CA GLU A 74 0.27 5.47 13.91
C GLU A 74 1.38 4.99 13.01
N THR A 75 2.31 4.24 13.58
CA THR A 75 3.34 3.56 12.79
C THR A 75 2.76 2.26 12.27
N VAL A 76 2.93 2.02 10.97
CA VAL A 76 2.54 0.74 10.39
C VAL A 76 3.63 -0.25 10.70
N GLU A 77 3.24 -1.40 11.22
CA GLU A 77 4.18 -2.46 11.51
C GLU A 77 4.66 -3.08 10.19
N THR A 78 5.96 -3.04 9.96
CA THR A 78 6.58 -3.61 8.77
C THR A 78 7.48 -4.78 9.14
N LEU A 79 7.74 -5.65 8.16
CA LEU A 79 8.69 -6.76 8.33
C LEU A 79 9.43 -6.97 7.02
N PRO A 80 10.63 -7.57 7.07
CA PRO A 80 11.31 -7.93 5.83
C PRO A 80 10.51 -8.99 5.06
N LEU A 81 10.51 -8.89 3.74
CA LEU A 81 9.83 -9.88 2.91
C LEU A 81 10.31 -11.30 3.21
N SER A 82 11.57 -11.46 3.60
CA SER A 82 12.16 -12.76 3.95
C SER A 82 11.50 -13.41 5.17
N GLU A 83 10.78 -12.64 5.98
CA GLU A 83 10.09 -13.16 7.17
C GLU A 83 8.60 -13.41 6.92
N LEU A 84 8.11 -13.10 5.73
CA LEU A 84 6.72 -13.40 5.38
C LEU A 84 6.55 -14.91 5.26
N GLU A 85 5.39 -15.41 5.65
CA GLU A 85 5.09 -16.85 5.60
C GLU A 85 4.37 -17.22 4.30
N VAL A 86 4.56 -18.46 3.88
CA VAL A 86 3.87 -18.99 2.69
C VAL A 86 2.36 -18.85 2.87
N GLY A 87 1.71 -18.35 1.83
CA GLY A 87 0.26 -18.15 1.84
C GLY A 87 -0.18 -16.77 2.32
N GLN A 88 0.76 -15.90 2.67
CA GLN A 88 0.44 -14.56 3.14
C GLN A 88 0.54 -13.52 2.02
N PHE A 89 -0.34 -12.53 2.10
CA PHE A 89 -0.31 -11.35 1.24
C PHE A 89 0.33 -10.19 1.99
N ALA A 90 0.95 -9.30 1.25
CA ALA A 90 1.54 -8.09 1.81
C ALA A 90 1.65 -7.01 0.74
N TYR A 91 1.80 -5.75 1.18
CA TYR A 91 2.13 -4.64 0.28
C TYR A 91 3.59 -4.27 0.48
N ILE A 92 4.26 -3.96 -0.63
CA ILE A 92 5.64 -3.46 -0.58
C ILE A 92 5.61 -2.08 0.10
N ASP A 93 6.42 -1.92 1.14
CA ASP A 93 6.54 -0.65 1.85
C ASP A 93 7.77 0.14 1.37
N ASN A 94 8.94 -0.50 1.40
CA ASN A 94 10.17 0.17 1.01
C ASN A 94 11.21 -0.84 0.56
N ILE A 95 12.19 -0.38 -0.20
CA ILE A 95 13.32 -1.18 -0.64
C ILE A 95 14.59 -0.51 -0.14
N PHE A 96 15.34 -1.20 0.72
CA PHE A 96 16.56 -0.67 1.33
C PHE A 96 17.82 -0.98 0.52
N ALA A 97 17.67 -1.64 -0.63
CA ALA A 97 18.78 -1.80 -1.56
C ALA A 97 19.14 -0.45 -2.17
N VAL A 98 20.36 -0.32 -2.67
CA VAL A 98 20.84 0.93 -3.27
C VAL A 98 21.34 0.68 -4.68
N ASN A 99 21.40 1.77 -5.46
CA ASN A 99 22.01 1.78 -6.80
C ASN A 99 21.37 0.73 -7.74
N GLU A 100 22.19 -0.07 -8.40
CA GLU A 100 21.73 -1.04 -9.39
C GLU A 100 20.83 -2.13 -8.79
N ALA A 101 21.10 -2.54 -7.56
CA ALA A 101 20.28 -3.55 -6.90
C ALA A 101 18.84 -3.07 -6.72
N LYS A 102 18.67 -1.83 -6.27
CA LYS A 102 17.35 -1.24 -6.11
C LYS A 102 16.64 -1.10 -7.46
N ARG A 103 17.36 -0.62 -8.47
CA ARG A 103 16.81 -0.45 -9.82
C ARG A 103 16.33 -1.80 -10.38
N ARG A 104 17.14 -2.84 -10.22
CA ARG A 104 16.78 -4.17 -10.70
C ARG A 104 15.49 -4.67 -10.05
N LEU A 105 15.38 -4.52 -8.74
CA LEU A 105 14.18 -4.96 -8.02
C LEU A 105 12.95 -4.17 -8.47
N MET A 106 13.09 -2.86 -8.66
CA MET A 106 11.99 -2.02 -9.12
C MET A 106 11.59 -2.36 -10.56
N ASP A 107 12.55 -2.67 -11.42
CA ASP A 107 12.30 -3.07 -12.81
C ASP A 107 11.55 -4.40 -12.88
N MET A 108 11.70 -5.24 -11.87
CA MET A 108 10.95 -6.49 -11.77
C MET A 108 9.53 -6.30 -11.24
N GLY A 109 9.13 -5.07 -10.95
CA GLY A 109 7.80 -4.75 -10.48
C GLY A 109 7.67 -4.59 -8.96
N LEU A 110 8.78 -4.65 -8.24
CA LEU A 110 8.78 -4.53 -6.78
C LEU A 110 8.81 -3.05 -6.40
N THR A 111 7.68 -2.39 -6.63
CA THR A 111 7.53 -0.97 -6.33
C THR A 111 6.65 -0.78 -5.10
N ARG A 112 6.76 0.38 -4.47
CA ARG A 112 5.98 0.70 -3.28
C ARG A 112 4.49 0.54 -3.54
N HIS A 113 3.77 0.00 -2.56
CA HIS A 113 2.32 -0.27 -2.60
C HIS A 113 1.91 -1.42 -3.51
N THR A 114 2.82 -2.15 -4.10
CA THR A 114 2.50 -3.32 -4.90
C THR A 114 2.10 -4.46 -3.98
N LYS A 115 0.98 -5.09 -4.27
CA LYS A 115 0.51 -6.25 -3.51
C LYS A 115 1.26 -7.49 -3.99
N ILE A 116 1.76 -8.26 -3.04
CA ILE A 116 2.47 -9.51 -3.32
C ILE A 116 1.87 -10.65 -2.52
N TYR A 117 2.11 -11.86 -2.99
CA TYR A 117 1.68 -13.09 -2.32
C TYR A 117 2.87 -14.03 -2.27
N LEU A 118 3.22 -14.53 -1.08
CA LEU A 118 4.32 -15.49 -0.96
C LEU A 118 3.80 -16.88 -1.26
N ARG A 119 4.21 -17.42 -2.42
CA ARG A 119 3.75 -18.71 -2.90
C ARG A 119 4.54 -19.87 -2.32
N LYS A 120 5.84 -19.71 -2.21
CA LYS A 120 6.73 -20.85 -2.01
C LYS A 120 8.06 -20.40 -1.46
N VAL A 121 8.61 -21.25 -0.60
CA VAL A 121 9.98 -21.08 -0.09
C VAL A 121 10.70 -22.40 -0.32
N ALA A 122 11.90 -22.34 -0.89
CA ALA A 122 12.69 -23.54 -1.11
C ALA A 122 13.00 -24.24 0.22
N PRO A 123 13.26 -25.56 0.22
CA PRO A 123 13.45 -26.32 1.47
C PRO A 123 14.49 -25.74 2.43
N LEU A 124 15.51 -25.07 1.90
CA LEU A 124 16.55 -24.46 2.73
C LEU A 124 16.28 -22.98 3.03
N GLY A 125 15.07 -22.48 2.69
CA GLY A 125 14.69 -21.10 2.93
C GLY A 125 15.11 -20.14 1.83
N ASP A 126 15.77 -20.61 0.78
CA ASP A 126 16.32 -19.77 -0.29
C ASP A 126 16.37 -20.58 -1.59
N PRO A 127 15.84 -20.09 -2.71
CA PRO A 127 15.15 -18.82 -2.90
C PRO A 127 13.69 -18.87 -2.48
N ILE A 128 13.01 -17.72 -2.57
CA ILE A 128 11.57 -17.61 -2.36
C ILE A 128 10.89 -17.25 -3.67
N GLU A 129 9.61 -17.65 -3.79
CA GLU A 129 8.82 -17.34 -4.97
C GLU A 129 7.57 -16.57 -4.56
N ILE A 130 7.37 -15.43 -5.20
CA ILE A 130 6.22 -14.56 -4.95
C ILE A 130 5.41 -14.35 -6.22
N SER A 131 4.13 -14.03 -6.05
CA SER A 131 3.25 -13.62 -7.15
C SER A 131 2.94 -12.15 -7.01
N LEU A 132 2.95 -11.43 -8.13
CA LEU A 132 2.58 -10.03 -8.18
C LEU A 132 2.09 -9.70 -9.59
N ARG A 133 1.06 -8.86 -9.67
CA ARG A 133 0.55 -8.34 -10.94
C ARG A 133 0.29 -9.39 -12.01
N GLY A 134 -0.08 -10.62 -11.59
CA GLY A 134 -0.41 -11.69 -12.52
C GLY A 134 0.76 -12.54 -12.98
N TYR A 135 1.96 -12.31 -12.47
CA TYR A 135 3.12 -13.16 -12.79
C TYR A 135 3.88 -13.55 -11.53
N GLU A 136 4.80 -14.48 -11.68
CA GLU A 136 5.60 -15.02 -10.59
C GLU A 136 7.03 -14.54 -10.68
N LEU A 137 7.64 -14.33 -9.52
CA LEU A 137 9.00 -13.82 -9.43
C LEU A 137 9.75 -14.60 -8.36
N THR A 138 10.98 -15.02 -8.69
CA THR A 138 11.86 -15.71 -7.75
C THR A 138 12.91 -14.73 -7.23
N LEU A 139 13.05 -14.67 -5.92
CA LEU A 139 14.02 -13.80 -5.25
C LEU A 139 14.93 -14.60 -4.35
N ARG A 140 16.16 -14.16 -4.24
CA ARG A 140 17.07 -14.69 -3.24
C ARG A 140 16.67 -14.15 -1.87
N LYS A 141 16.93 -14.92 -0.82
CA LYS A 141 16.66 -14.49 0.54
C LYS A 141 17.35 -13.15 0.86
N SER A 142 18.57 -12.98 0.38
CA SER A 142 19.32 -11.73 0.58
C SER A 142 18.61 -10.53 -0.05
N GLU A 143 17.94 -10.73 -1.19
CA GLU A 143 17.16 -9.67 -1.82
C GLU A 143 15.89 -9.39 -1.03
N ALA A 144 15.21 -10.44 -0.56
CA ALA A 144 14.01 -10.30 0.23
C ALA A 144 14.27 -9.59 1.57
N GLN A 145 15.44 -9.74 2.13
CA GLN A 145 15.81 -9.07 3.37
C GLN A 145 15.90 -7.55 3.23
N MET A 146 16.11 -7.07 2.01
CA MET A 146 16.19 -5.63 1.73
C MET A 146 14.85 -4.99 1.41
N ILE A 147 13.78 -5.79 1.37
CA ILE A 147 12.43 -5.31 1.03
C ILE A 147 11.58 -5.36 2.28
N SER A 148 11.05 -4.21 2.69
CA SER A 148 10.11 -4.18 3.81
C SER A 148 8.68 -4.20 3.28
N VAL A 149 7.81 -4.94 3.95
CA VAL A 149 6.43 -5.13 3.55
C VAL A 149 5.48 -4.90 4.72
N VAL A 150 4.23 -4.58 4.40
CA VAL A 150 3.14 -4.50 5.37
C VAL A 150 2.26 -5.71 5.15
N LYS A 151 2.18 -6.56 6.14
CA LYS A 151 1.39 -7.78 6.08
C LYS A 151 -0.11 -7.45 6.02
N ILE A 152 -0.83 -8.12 5.16
CA ILE A 152 -2.28 -7.99 5.05
C ILE A 152 -2.93 -9.09 5.86
N ASP A 153 -3.89 -8.71 6.73
CA ASP A 153 -4.64 -9.68 7.50
C ASP A 153 -5.54 -10.49 6.56
N ASN A 154 -5.37 -11.80 6.54
CA ASN A 154 -6.13 -12.70 5.67
C ASN A 154 -7.65 -12.59 5.87
N GLN A 155 -8.10 -12.26 7.07
CA GLN A 155 -9.54 -12.13 7.35
C GLN A 155 -10.15 -10.94 6.65
N GLU A 156 -9.36 -9.94 6.34
CA GLU A 156 -9.81 -8.72 5.68
C GLU A 156 -9.72 -8.80 4.16
N GLU A 157 -9.15 -9.88 3.64
CA GLU A 157 -9.02 -10.12 2.20
C GLU A 157 -10.34 -10.54 1.53
N LYS A 158 -11.31 -10.91 2.31
CA LYS A 158 -12.59 -11.42 1.79
C LYS A 158 -13.49 -10.32 1.29
#